data_549e74aac996a1d8e34985c2a8081fc1
#
_entry.id   549e74aac996a1d8e34985c2a8081fc1
#
_cell.length_a   1.000
_cell.length_b   1.000
_cell.length_c   1.000
_cell.angle_alpha   90.00
_cell.angle_beta   90.00
_cell.angle_gamma   90.00
#
_symmetry.space_group_name_H-M   'P 1'
#
loop_
_entity.id
_entity.type
_entity.pdbx_description
1 polymer ?
#
loop_
_entity_poly.entity_id
_entity_poly.type
_entity_poly.pdbx_seq_one_letter_code
_entity_poly.pdbx_strand_id
1 'polypeptide(L)'
;MCLSLPVLTACSPDDEPVADIHHADAGAMTRIELKPQNTRLIADGRATLDLLPLVYYTAGEEEMQMLADRVGEDWFEYTANGQPVGRYYSTKEQSLVGKQIELKVVAKDNRQLAGTSTVTILAPAVKKKEYVIPVVFHVIRERSDEERTGLVYEKALFDQMIERFNKVFAGEASTSPVGVDTYIRFKAARFAEDGTLLLEPGVNRVLVDDKMLESPHYAELIRSNRLNWNPQRYLNIWLFQRGQKSLTDAQTGSCKPAYRESGATEEPQGLALVDYVPGTSEFAVDNSGIIYQISSIKYGLRSATANTIYPGYNELIHYVGTYLGLLPSFGIPYPLPDIPNGEDYCDDTVPYMIQPGQSNEYSYKTTNTCYFLSENLMDDPTGFHNSVSKQQAERMHWVLEHCPDRWAWKSDFAFVGK
;
A
#
# COMPACT_ATOMS: atom_id res chain seq x y z
N MET A 1 21.50 2.94 -63.56
CA MET A 1 22.23 3.82 -62.71
C MET A 1 21.92 3.36 -61.27
N CYS A 2 22.66 2.37 -60.76
CA CYS A 2 22.48 1.80 -59.43
C CYS A 2 23.38 2.58 -58.48
N LEU A 3 22.78 3.24 -57.48
CA LEU A 3 23.48 3.85 -56.35
C LEU A 3 23.63 2.80 -55.27
N SER A 4 24.84 2.31 -55.06
CA SER A 4 25.24 1.50 -53.93
C SER A 4 25.49 2.41 -52.74
N LEU A 5 24.72 2.21 -51.64
CA LEU A 5 25.02 2.78 -50.33
C LEU A 5 26.16 1.96 -49.67
N PRO A 6 27.16 2.61 -49.06
CA PRO A 6 28.15 1.90 -48.29
C PRO A 6 27.59 1.44 -46.94
N VAL A 7 27.71 0.14 -46.65
CA VAL A 7 27.51 -0.43 -45.32
C VAL A 7 28.68 0.04 -44.46
N LEU A 8 28.40 0.91 -43.51
CA LEU A 8 29.35 1.25 -42.44
C LEU A 8 29.39 0.08 -41.44
N THR A 9 30.35 -0.80 -41.60
CA THR A 9 30.80 -1.70 -40.55
C THR A 9 31.71 -0.88 -39.60
N ALA A 10 31.13 -0.38 -38.54
CA ALA A 10 31.89 0.11 -37.41
C ALA A 10 31.96 -1.00 -36.35
N CYS A 11 32.86 -1.96 -36.56
CA CYS A 11 33.42 -2.74 -35.45
C CYS A 11 34.76 -2.09 -35.14
N SER A 12 34.82 -1.39 -34.00
CA SER A 12 36.07 -0.99 -33.39
C SER A 12 36.75 -2.23 -32.83
N PRO A 13 38.05 -2.49 -33.11
CA PRO A 13 38.73 -3.64 -32.53
C PRO A 13 39.14 -3.43 -31.04
N ASP A 14 38.76 -2.34 -30.42
CA ASP A 14 39.13 -1.95 -29.07
C ASP A 14 38.00 -2.08 -28.05
N ASP A 15 36.92 -2.83 -28.36
CA ASP A 15 36.00 -3.26 -27.32
C ASP A 15 36.75 -4.27 -26.45
N GLU A 16 37.39 -3.79 -25.37
CA GLU A 16 37.73 -4.68 -24.28
C GLU A 16 36.49 -5.50 -23.93
N PRO A 17 36.61 -6.83 -23.76
CA PRO A 17 35.50 -7.65 -23.38
C PRO A 17 34.94 -7.06 -22.10
N VAL A 18 33.72 -6.51 -22.15
CA VAL A 18 32.96 -6.12 -20.94
C VAL A 18 33.07 -7.35 -20.05
N ALA A 19 33.77 -7.20 -18.93
CA ALA A 19 33.97 -8.30 -17.98
C ALA A 19 32.62 -8.93 -17.75
N ASP A 20 32.52 -10.21 -18.04
CA ASP A 20 31.22 -10.90 -18.02
C ASP A 20 30.73 -10.94 -16.58
N ILE A 21 30.01 -9.87 -16.18
CA ILE A 21 29.42 -9.72 -14.86
C ILE A 21 28.47 -10.89 -14.51
N HIS A 22 28.18 -11.76 -15.49
CA HIS A 22 27.39 -12.95 -15.31
C HIS A 22 28.13 -14.11 -14.61
N HIS A 23 29.44 -14.00 -14.39
CA HIS A 23 30.27 -15.06 -13.80
C HIS A 23 30.93 -14.69 -12.46
N ALA A 24 30.49 -13.62 -11.78
CA ALA A 24 30.95 -13.39 -10.41
C ALA A 24 30.47 -14.56 -9.53
N ASP A 25 31.40 -15.32 -9.01
CA ASP A 25 31.19 -16.45 -8.12
C ASP A 25 31.43 -16.08 -6.64
N ALA A 26 31.28 -17.05 -5.74
CA ALA A 26 31.52 -16.83 -4.31
C ALA A 26 32.93 -16.31 -4.02
N GLY A 27 33.93 -16.66 -4.85
CA GLY A 27 35.32 -16.24 -4.68
C GLY A 27 35.57 -14.77 -5.01
N ALA A 28 34.71 -14.12 -5.77
CA ALA A 28 34.82 -12.71 -6.13
C ALA A 28 34.34 -11.75 -5.02
N MET A 29 33.68 -12.23 -3.97
CA MET A 29 33.13 -11.42 -2.90
C MET A 29 34.22 -10.67 -2.15
N THR A 30 34.04 -9.37 -1.98
CA THR A 30 34.97 -8.49 -1.21
C THR A 30 34.32 -7.98 0.08
N ARG A 31 33.00 -7.86 0.11
CA ARG A 31 32.26 -7.35 1.26
C ARG A 31 30.81 -7.90 1.28
N ILE A 32 30.27 -8.06 2.48
CA ILE A 32 28.89 -8.47 2.70
C ILE A 32 28.23 -7.49 3.68
N GLU A 33 27.04 -7.04 3.35
CA GLU A 33 26.14 -6.37 4.29
C GLU A 33 24.89 -7.25 4.51
N LEU A 34 24.41 -7.33 5.73
CA LEU A 34 23.12 -7.94 6.01
C LEU A 34 22.07 -6.85 6.18
N LYS A 35 21.17 -6.74 5.22
CA LYS A 35 20.01 -5.85 5.33
C LYS A 35 18.73 -6.69 5.35
N PRO A 36 18.10 -6.85 6.52
CA PRO A 36 16.83 -7.57 6.61
C PRO A 36 15.72 -6.79 5.91
N GLN A 37 14.66 -7.50 5.57
CA GLN A 37 13.45 -6.92 4.99
C GLN A 37 12.79 -5.88 5.91
N ASN A 38 12.91 -6.05 7.23
CA ASN A 38 12.40 -5.13 8.26
C ASN A 38 13.28 -5.24 9.52
N THR A 39 13.30 -4.19 10.33
CA THR A 39 13.96 -4.19 11.65
C THR A 39 13.10 -4.81 12.75
N ARG A 40 11.92 -5.34 12.40
CA ARG A 40 10.98 -5.98 13.32
C ARG A 40 10.41 -7.28 12.74
N LEU A 41 10.08 -8.23 13.63
CA LEU A 41 9.49 -9.51 13.28
C LEU A 41 8.46 -9.92 14.34
N ILE A 42 7.26 -10.34 13.92
CA ILE A 42 6.24 -10.87 14.82
C ILE A 42 6.56 -12.31 15.20
N ALA A 43 6.49 -12.62 16.51
CA ALA A 43 6.75 -13.96 17.05
C ALA A 43 5.48 -14.84 17.02
N ASP A 44 4.91 -15.08 15.84
CA ASP A 44 3.74 -15.94 15.65
C ASP A 44 4.08 -17.30 14.99
N GLY A 45 5.34 -17.46 14.56
CA GLY A 45 5.83 -18.63 13.86
C GLY A 45 5.37 -18.75 12.41
N ARG A 46 4.69 -17.75 11.87
CA ARG A 46 4.23 -17.63 10.47
C ARG A 46 4.96 -16.52 9.73
N ALA A 47 5.06 -15.35 10.37
CA ALA A 47 5.82 -14.24 9.85
C ALA A 47 7.27 -14.67 9.63
N THR A 48 7.80 -14.36 8.46
CA THR A 48 9.18 -14.66 8.09
C THR A 48 9.91 -13.38 7.72
N LEU A 49 11.17 -13.32 8.11
CA LEU A 49 12.07 -12.23 7.80
C LEU A 49 13.12 -12.72 6.81
N ASP A 50 13.18 -12.14 5.62
CA ASP A 50 14.26 -12.42 4.67
C ASP A 50 15.55 -11.73 5.13
N LEU A 51 16.58 -12.55 5.35
CA LEU A 51 17.93 -12.13 5.75
C LEU A 51 18.78 -11.94 4.51
N LEU A 52 18.45 -10.93 3.67
CA LEU A 52 19.10 -10.73 2.39
C LEU A 52 20.56 -10.27 2.56
N PRO A 53 21.58 -11.03 2.08
CA PRO A 53 22.95 -10.56 2.00
C PRO A 53 23.10 -9.67 0.77
N LEU A 54 23.51 -8.44 0.97
CA LEU A 54 24.01 -7.59 -0.11
C LEU A 54 25.51 -7.90 -0.28
N VAL A 55 25.86 -8.41 -1.45
CA VAL A 55 27.19 -8.86 -1.79
C VAL A 55 27.87 -7.84 -2.69
N TYR A 56 29.11 -7.52 -2.40
CA TYR A 56 29.92 -6.61 -3.19
C TYR A 56 31.16 -7.32 -3.72
N TYR A 57 31.61 -6.90 -4.88
CA TYR A 57 32.81 -7.38 -5.55
C TYR A 57 33.56 -6.20 -6.20
N THR A 58 34.84 -6.37 -6.50
CA THR A 58 35.60 -5.33 -7.17
C THR A 58 35.66 -5.60 -8.67
N ALA A 59 35.26 -4.62 -9.46
CA ALA A 59 35.35 -4.61 -10.91
C ALA A 59 36.29 -3.47 -11.33
N GLY A 60 37.55 -3.81 -11.71
CA GLY A 60 38.60 -2.80 -11.92
C GLY A 60 38.98 -2.10 -10.61
N GLU A 61 38.76 -0.78 -10.53
CA GLU A 61 38.98 0.03 -9.33
C GLU A 61 37.71 0.32 -8.53
N GLU A 62 36.56 -0.11 -9.02
CA GLU A 62 35.24 0.20 -8.42
C GLU A 62 34.66 -0.99 -7.64
N GLU A 63 34.05 -0.70 -6.51
CA GLU A 63 33.23 -1.68 -5.78
C GLU A 63 31.81 -1.66 -6.35
N MET A 64 31.32 -2.83 -6.77
CA MET A 64 29.99 -3.01 -7.33
C MET A 64 29.16 -3.96 -6.49
N GLN A 65 27.86 -3.69 -6.38
CA GLN A 65 26.92 -4.61 -5.76
C GLN A 65 26.51 -5.71 -6.75
N MET A 66 26.61 -6.95 -6.33
CA MET A 66 26.13 -8.10 -7.10
C MET A 66 24.60 -8.10 -7.16
N LEU A 67 24.04 -8.42 -8.32
CA LEU A 67 22.58 -8.56 -8.46
C LEU A 67 22.07 -9.71 -7.58
N ALA A 68 20.93 -9.52 -6.94
CA ALA A 68 20.38 -10.46 -5.97
C ALA A 68 20.09 -11.86 -6.57
N ASP A 69 19.73 -11.93 -7.85
CA ASP A 69 19.50 -13.18 -8.59
C ASP A 69 20.79 -13.94 -8.94
N ARG A 70 21.96 -13.33 -8.74
CA ARG A 70 23.28 -13.92 -8.95
C ARG A 70 23.92 -14.41 -7.66
N VAL A 71 23.35 -14.04 -6.51
CA VAL A 71 23.85 -14.44 -5.19
C VAL A 71 23.36 -15.85 -4.88
N GLY A 72 24.28 -16.81 -4.78
CA GLY A 72 23.96 -18.19 -4.44
C GLY A 72 23.47 -18.33 -3.00
N GLU A 73 22.32 -18.95 -2.80
CA GLU A 73 21.77 -19.17 -1.45
C GLU A 73 22.66 -20.07 -0.59
N ASP A 74 23.38 -20.97 -1.21
CA ASP A 74 24.30 -21.92 -0.57
C ASP A 74 25.64 -21.33 -0.17
N TRP A 75 25.92 -20.08 -0.54
CA TRP A 75 27.21 -19.41 -0.21
C TRP A 75 27.32 -18.99 1.25
N PHE A 76 26.22 -19.00 2.01
CA PHE A 76 26.14 -18.38 3.33
C PHE A 76 25.68 -19.32 4.43
N GLU A 77 26.11 -18.98 5.65
CA GLU A 77 25.55 -19.47 6.89
C GLU A 77 24.91 -18.29 7.63
N TYR A 78 23.76 -18.54 8.23
CA TYR A 78 23.00 -17.54 8.97
C TYR A 78 22.86 -17.94 10.44
N THR A 79 22.91 -16.95 11.32
CA THR A 79 22.64 -17.15 12.74
C THR A 79 21.74 -16.06 13.32
N ALA A 80 20.94 -16.43 14.32
CA ALA A 80 20.17 -15.53 15.17
C ALA A 80 20.62 -15.74 16.62
N ASN A 81 21.15 -14.71 17.26
CA ASN A 81 21.82 -14.80 18.59
C ASN A 81 22.82 -15.97 18.66
N GLY A 82 23.61 -16.15 17.60
CA GLY A 82 24.61 -17.22 17.51
C GLY A 82 24.05 -18.64 17.25
N GLN A 83 22.75 -18.83 17.18
CA GLN A 83 22.15 -20.12 16.83
C GLN A 83 21.94 -20.20 15.32
N PRO A 84 22.29 -21.32 14.67
CA PRO A 84 22.08 -21.51 13.24
C PRO A 84 20.61 -21.37 12.84
N VAL A 85 20.35 -20.61 11.77
CA VAL A 85 19.02 -20.40 11.17
C VAL A 85 19.10 -20.45 9.65
N GLY A 86 17.94 -20.50 8.98
CA GLY A 86 17.87 -20.32 7.52
C GLY A 86 17.86 -18.83 7.12
N ARG A 87 17.98 -18.58 5.82
CA ARG A 87 17.81 -17.25 5.24
C ARG A 87 16.46 -16.62 5.62
N TYR A 88 15.40 -17.40 5.60
CA TYR A 88 14.07 -16.97 6.02
C TYR A 88 13.88 -17.32 7.51
N TYR A 89 14.07 -16.31 8.35
CA TYR A 89 13.99 -16.48 9.79
C TYR A 89 12.57 -16.26 10.30
N SER A 90 12.09 -17.15 11.15
CA SER A 90 10.83 -17.00 11.89
C SER A 90 11.00 -17.46 13.32
N THR A 91 10.16 -16.97 14.23
CA THR A 91 10.18 -17.40 15.63
C THR A 91 8.76 -17.41 16.23
N LYS A 92 8.53 -18.28 17.22
CA LYS A 92 7.34 -18.28 18.08
C LYS A 92 7.70 -18.12 19.56
N GLU A 93 8.96 -17.84 19.85
CA GLU A 93 9.48 -17.77 21.21
C GLU A 93 9.02 -16.49 21.90
N GLN A 94 8.06 -16.61 22.81
CA GLN A 94 7.51 -15.48 23.57
C GLN A 94 8.54 -14.84 24.49
N SER A 95 9.58 -15.56 24.89
CA SER A 95 10.69 -15.04 25.70
C SER A 95 11.54 -14.01 24.97
N LEU A 96 11.46 -13.95 23.65
CA LEU A 96 12.16 -12.97 22.81
C LEU A 96 11.33 -11.69 22.57
N VAL A 97 10.05 -11.68 22.86
CA VAL A 97 9.19 -10.51 22.67
C VAL A 97 9.73 -9.30 23.43
N GLY A 98 9.80 -8.16 22.74
CA GLY A 98 10.37 -6.91 23.24
C GLY A 98 11.90 -6.85 23.25
N LYS A 99 12.58 -7.92 22.86
CA LYS A 99 14.05 -7.96 22.79
C LYS A 99 14.56 -7.71 21.38
N GLN A 100 15.74 -7.14 21.29
CA GLN A 100 16.54 -7.13 20.08
C GLN A 100 17.34 -8.43 20.00
N ILE A 101 17.39 -9.03 18.83
CA ILE A 101 18.22 -10.18 18.52
C ILE A 101 19.26 -9.78 17.45
N GLU A 102 20.45 -10.33 17.57
CA GLU A 102 21.49 -10.18 16.55
C GLU A 102 21.27 -11.22 15.45
N LEU A 103 21.28 -10.75 14.21
CA LEU A 103 21.28 -11.56 13.00
C LEU A 103 22.65 -11.45 12.34
N LYS A 104 23.18 -12.56 11.86
CA LYS A 104 24.49 -12.59 11.21
C LYS A 104 24.46 -13.49 9.98
N VAL A 105 25.13 -13.05 8.94
CA VAL A 105 25.46 -13.83 7.74
C VAL A 105 26.96 -13.95 7.62
N VAL A 106 27.46 -15.12 7.23
CA VAL A 106 28.89 -15.39 7.04
C VAL A 106 29.08 -16.17 5.74
N ALA A 107 30.04 -15.78 4.91
CA ALA A 107 30.39 -16.56 3.72
C ALA A 107 31.09 -17.87 4.12
N LYS A 108 30.68 -18.98 3.52
CA LYS A 108 31.24 -20.32 3.83
C LYS A 108 32.71 -20.43 3.41
N ASP A 109 33.02 -19.92 2.24
CA ASP A 109 34.38 -20.02 1.66
C ASP A 109 35.35 -19.01 2.24
N ASN A 110 34.86 -17.89 2.78
CA ASN A 110 35.68 -16.89 3.44
C ASN A 110 34.97 -16.34 4.70
N ARG A 111 35.24 -16.98 5.84
CA ARG A 111 34.57 -16.64 7.12
C ARG A 111 34.94 -15.25 7.68
N GLN A 112 35.86 -14.53 7.06
CA GLN A 112 36.16 -13.13 7.39
C GLN A 112 35.10 -12.19 6.79
N LEU A 113 34.44 -12.63 5.74
CA LEU A 113 33.32 -11.89 5.13
C LEU A 113 32.03 -12.21 5.89
N ALA A 114 31.55 -11.21 6.63
CA ALA A 114 30.35 -11.32 7.44
C ALA A 114 29.58 -10.00 7.46
N GLY A 115 28.27 -10.08 7.53
CA GLY A 115 27.37 -8.96 7.78
C GLY A 115 26.53 -9.21 9.03
N THR A 116 26.20 -8.17 9.76
CA THR A 116 25.35 -8.24 10.97
C THR A 116 24.23 -7.22 10.89
N SER A 117 23.11 -7.54 11.50
CA SER A 117 21.98 -6.64 11.68
C SER A 117 21.27 -6.96 12.99
N THR A 118 20.37 -6.10 13.44
CA THR A 118 19.53 -6.33 14.63
C THR A 118 18.06 -6.20 14.29
N VAL A 119 17.24 -7.05 14.90
CA VAL A 119 15.79 -7.07 14.74
C VAL A 119 15.10 -7.12 16.09
N THR A 120 14.05 -6.32 16.26
CA THR A 120 13.20 -6.35 17.45
C THR A 120 12.06 -7.36 17.26
N ILE A 121 11.87 -8.24 18.22
CA ILE A 121 10.79 -9.23 18.18
C ILE A 121 9.52 -8.63 18.78
N LEU A 122 8.44 -8.64 18.00
CA LEU A 122 7.12 -8.15 18.40
C LEU A 122 6.23 -9.28 18.91
N ALA A 123 5.34 -8.97 19.84
CA ALA A 123 4.27 -9.89 20.24
C ALA A 123 3.32 -10.18 19.05
N PRO A 124 2.76 -11.39 18.96
CA PRO A 124 1.70 -11.70 18.00
C PRO A 124 0.54 -10.71 18.08
N ALA A 125 -0.13 -10.48 16.96
CA ALA A 125 -1.35 -9.69 16.96
C ALA A 125 -2.45 -10.38 17.80
N VAL A 126 -3.19 -9.60 18.56
CA VAL A 126 -4.31 -10.11 19.35
C VAL A 126 -5.53 -10.23 18.46
N LYS A 127 -6.19 -11.38 18.51
CA LYS A 127 -7.44 -11.59 17.77
C LYS A 127 -8.49 -10.57 18.25
N LYS A 128 -9.08 -9.85 17.31
CA LYS A 128 -10.16 -8.88 17.54
C LYS A 128 -11.50 -9.44 17.03
N LYS A 129 -12.60 -8.75 17.34
CA LYS A 129 -13.85 -8.98 16.62
C LYS A 129 -13.74 -8.40 15.21
N GLU A 130 -14.51 -8.90 14.28
CA GLU A 130 -14.56 -8.33 12.94
C GLU A 130 -15.31 -7.00 12.92
N TYR A 131 -14.76 -6.04 12.21
CA TYR A 131 -15.36 -4.75 11.87
C TYR A 131 -15.85 -4.84 10.42
N VAL A 132 -17.14 -5.03 10.21
CA VAL A 132 -17.70 -5.15 8.85
C VAL A 132 -18.18 -3.79 8.38
N ILE A 133 -17.50 -3.22 7.39
CA ILE A 133 -17.77 -1.88 6.84
C ILE A 133 -18.60 -2.01 5.57
N PRO A 134 -19.84 -1.46 5.55
CA PRO A 134 -20.63 -1.39 4.33
C PRO A 134 -20.04 -0.41 3.33
N VAL A 135 -19.79 -0.85 2.09
CA VAL A 135 -19.21 -0.03 1.02
C VAL A 135 -20.28 0.31 -0.01
N VAL A 136 -20.31 1.55 -0.45
CA VAL A 136 -21.06 2.00 -1.61
C VAL A 136 -20.17 2.77 -2.57
N PHE A 137 -20.18 2.34 -3.83
CA PHE A 137 -19.55 3.04 -4.95
C PHE A 137 -20.58 3.90 -5.65
N HIS A 138 -20.46 5.21 -5.55
CA HIS A 138 -21.27 6.15 -6.32
C HIS A 138 -20.59 6.37 -7.66
N VAL A 139 -21.09 5.72 -8.71
CA VAL A 139 -20.54 5.81 -10.06
C VAL A 139 -21.19 6.99 -10.78
N ILE A 140 -20.46 8.11 -10.83
CA ILE A 140 -20.99 9.40 -11.30
C ILE A 140 -20.51 9.64 -12.74
N ARG A 141 -21.46 9.80 -13.65
CA ARG A 141 -21.23 9.97 -15.10
C ARG A 141 -22.07 11.11 -15.64
N GLU A 142 -21.56 11.79 -16.67
CA GLU A 142 -22.37 12.71 -17.46
C GLU A 142 -23.23 11.96 -18.48
N ARG A 143 -24.40 12.51 -18.83
CA ARG A 143 -25.32 11.90 -19.81
C ARG A 143 -24.67 11.71 -21.16
N SER A 144 -23.95 12.70 -21.67
CA SER A 144 -23.22 12.62 -22.93
C SER A 144 -22.12 11.55 -22.96
N ASP A 145 -21.56 11.19 -21.80
CA ASP A 145 -20.54 10.12 -21.72
C ASP A 145 -21.16 8.73 -21.88
N GLU A 146 -22.41 8.54 -21.48
CA GLU A 146 -23.13 7.27 -21.63
C GLU A 146 -23.34 6.95 -23.12
N GLU A 147 -23.76 7.95 -23.90
CA GLU A 147 -24.00 7.80 -25.34
C GLU A 147 -22.69 7.62 -26.13
N ARG A 148 -21.63 8.34 -25.74
CA ARG A 148 -20.40 8.43 -26.53
C ARG A 148 -19.42 7.29 -26.28
N THR A 149 -19.35 6.76 -25.07
CA THR A 149 -18.25 5.82 -24.70
C THR A 149 -18.69 4.37 -24.60
N GLY A 150 -19.99 4.07 -24.44
CA GLY A 150 -20.49 2.72 -24.20
C GLY A 150 -19.82 2.00 -23.03
N LEU A 151 -19.03 2.73 -22.24
CA LEU A 151 -18.25 2.17 -21.15
C LEU A 151 -19.15 1.96 -19.93
N VAL A 152 -19.72 0.77 -19.85
CA VAL A 152 -20.39 0.32 -18.63
C VAL A 152 -19.34 -0.35 -17.75
N TYR A 153 -19.14 0.20 -16.55
CA TYR A 153 -18.37 -0.50 -15.53
C TYR A 153 -19.27 -1.56 -14.91
N GLU A 154 -18.96 -2.81 -15.19
CA GLU A 154 -19.76 -3.94 -14.73
C GLU A 154 -19.66 -4.11 -13.22
N LYS A 155 -20.73 -4.64 -12.61
CA LYS A 155 -20.76 -4.93 -11.17
C LYS A 155 -19.58 -5.80 -10.71
N ALA A 156 -19.16 -6.75 -11.54
CA ALA A 156 -18.02 -7.62 -11.26
C ALA A 156 -16.73 -6.86 -10.93
N LEU A 157 -16.52 -5.67 -11.50
CA LEU A 157 -15.37 -4.82 -11.15
C LEU A 157 -15.42 -4.40 -9.67
N PHE A 158 -16.57 -3.96 -9.19
CA PHE A 158 -16.74 -3.50 -7.81
C PHE A 158 -16.66 -4.65 -6.81
N ASP A 159 -17.16 -5.84 -7.19
CA ASP A 159 -17.00 -7.06 -6.40
C ASP A 159 -15.52 -7.45 -6.26
N GLN A 160 -14.74 -7.38 -7.35
CA GLN A 160 -13.30 -7.62 -7.33
C GLN A 160 -12.55 -6.62 -6.45
N MET A 161 -12.97 -5.34 -6.45
CA MET A 161 -12.37 -4.33 -5.57
C MET A 161 -12.61 -4.66 -4.08
N ILE A 162 -13.84 -5.02 -3.72
CA ILE A 162 -14.17 -5.42 -2.34
C ILE A 162 -13.41 -6.70 -1.95
N GLU A 163 -13.30 -7.67 -2.85
CA GLU A 163 -12.51 -8.88 -2.63
C GLU A 163 -11.02 -8.54 -2.39
N ARG A 164 -10.47 -7.64 -3.19
CA ARG A 164 -9.08 -7.17 -3.03
C ARG A 164 -8.89 -6.47 -1.69
N PHE A 165 -9.82 -5.58 -1.30
CA PHE A 165 -9.78 -4.94 0.02
C PHE A 165 -9.72 -6.00 1.13
N ASN A 166 -10.61 -6.99 1.07
CA ASN A 166 -10.66 -8.04 2.07
C ASN A 166 -9.38 -8.88 2.12
N LYS A 167 -8.80 -9.25 0.99
CA LYS A 167 -7.51 -10.01 0.94
C LYS A 167 -6.37 -9.24 1.60
N VAL A 168 -6.25 -7.94 1.32
CA VAL A 168 -5.18 -7.12 1.90
C VAL A 168 -5.39 -6.92 3.39
N PHE A 169 -6.60 -6.56 3.81
CA PHE A 169 -6.92 -6.31 5.21
C PHE A 169 -6.97 -7.60 6.06
N ALA A 170 -7.14 -8.77 5.44
CA ALA A 170 -6.97 -10.06 6.09
C ALA A 170 -5.50 -10.53 6.15
N GLY A 171 -4.57 -9.79 5.53
CA GLY A 171 -3.16 -10.17 5.48
C GLY A 171 -2.87 -11.39 4.58
N GLU A 172 -3.84 -11.81 3.73
CA GLU A 172 -3.70 -13.02 2.89
C GLU A 172 -2.64 -12.90 1.80
N ALA A 173 -2.35 -11.67 1.37
CA ALA A 173 -1.38 -11.38 0.32
C ALA A 173 -0.03 -10.87 0.87
N SER A 174 0.11 -10.77 2.18
CA SER A 174 1.29 -10.20 2.83
C SER A 174 2.44 -11.21 2.90
N THR A 175 3.64 -10.75 2.57
CA THR A 175 4.92 -11.42 2.87
C THR A 175 5.72 -10.66 3.93
N SER A 176 5.15 -9.61 4.48
CA SER A 176 5.79 -8.75 5.48
C SER A 176 5.98 -9.48 6.82
N PRO A 177 7.17 -9.35 7.44
CA PRO A 177 7.43 -9.93 8.76
C PRO A 177 6.61 -9.30 9.90
N VAL A 178 5.89 -8.22 9.61
CA VAL A 178 5.01 -7.49 10.54
C VAL A 178 3.56 -7.41 10.07
N GLY A 179 3.24 -8.05 8.94
CA GLY A 179 1.90 -8.10 8.37
C GLY A 179 0.92 -8.90 9.23
N VAL A 180 -0.31 -8.39 9.37
CA VAL A 180 -1.33 -9.02 10.21
C VAL A 180 -2.70 -9.05 9.53
N ASP A 181 -3.59 -9.94 10.00
CA ASP A 181 -5.03 -9.78 9.80
C ASP A 181 -5.52 -8.62 10.67
N THR A 182 -6.09 -7.60 10.03
CA THR A 182 -6.65 -6.43 10.71
C THR A 182 -8.02 -6.68 11.33
N TYR A 183 -8.67 -7.78 11.02
CA TYR A 183 -10.08 -8.05 11.33
C TYR A 183 -11.07 -6.99 10.80
N ILE A 184 -10.65 -6.17 9.83
CA ILE A 184 -11.51 -5.23 9.10
C ILE A 184 -11.95 -5.93 7.81
N ARG A 185 -13.26 -5.94 7.56
CA ARG A 185 -13.86 -6.55 6.37
C ARG A 185 -14.77 -5.55 5.68
N PHE A 186 -14.82 -5.62 4.36
CA PHE A 186 -15.64 -4.76 3.53
C PHE A 186 -16.75 -5.58 2.87
N LYS A 187 -17.96 -5.05 2.86
CA LYS A 187 -19.10 -5.73 2.28
C LYS A 187 -19.96 -4.75 1.49
N ALA A 188 -20.42 -5.17 0.32
CA ALA A 188 -21.31 -4.37 -0.51
C ALA A 188 -22.60 -4.00 0.25
N ALA A 189 -22.93 -2.71 0.31
CA ALA A 189 -24.21 -2.24 0.83
C ALA A 189 -25.36 -2.78 -0.02
N ARG A 190 -26.46 -3.16 0.59
CA ARG A 190 -27.66 -3.66 -0.10
C ARG A 190 -28.74 -2.60 -0.24
N PHE A 191 -28.80 -1.67 0.70
CA PHE A 191 -29.82 -0.64 0.77
C PHE A 191 -29.18 0.75 0.63
N ALA A 192 -29.90 1.64 -0.05
CA ALA A 192 -29.58 3.05 -0.13
C ALA A 192 -29.93 3.77 1.17
N GLU A 193 -29.51 5.04 1.31
CA GLU A 193 -29.72 5.82 2.53
C GLU A 193 -31.18 6.04 2.88
N ASP A 194 -32.07 6.06 1.89
CA ASP A 194 -33.53 6.16 2.07
C ASP A 194 -34.22 4.81 2.39
N GLY A 195 -33.45 3.72 2.50
CA GLY A 195 -33.92 2.38 2.77
C GLY A 195 -34.42 1.63 1.52
N THR A 196 -34.22 2.17 0.32
CA THR A 196 -34.54 1.46 -0.92
C THR A 196 -33.47 0.41 -1.24
N LEU A 197 -33.88 -0.71 -1.84
CA LEU A 197 -32.97 -1.77 -2.25
C LEU A 197 -32.15 -1.30 -3.45
N LEU A 198 -30.82 -1.39 -3.38
CA LEU A 198 -29.94 -1.14 -4.51
C LEU A 198 -30.13 -2.21 -5.59
N LEU A 199 -30.29 -1.81 -6.85
CA LEU A 199 -30.37 -2.74 -7.98
C LEU A 199 -29.12 -3.62 -8.10
N GLU A 200 -27.97 -3.03 -7.84
CA GLU A 200 -26.66 -3.69 -7.78
C GLU A 200 -26.10 -3.48 -6.38
N PRO A 201 -25.96 -4.51 -5.54
CA PRO A 201 -25.39 -4.35 -4.21
C PRO A 201 -24.03 -3.66 -4.26
N GLY A 202 -23.86 -2.62 -3.44
CA GLY A 202 -22.65 -1.81 -3.36
C GLY A 202 -22.47 -0.78 -4.47
N VAL A 203 -23.41 -0.65 -5.43
CA VAL A 203 -23.26 0.28 -6.57
C VAL A 203 -24.46 1.20 -6.67
N ASN A 204 -24.21 2.50 -6.59
CA ASN A 204 -25.17 3.55 -6.87
C ASN A 204 -24.76 4.29 -8.15
N ARG A 205 -25.50 4.04 -9.25
CA ARG A 205 -25.21 4.66 -10.55
C ARG A 205 -25.96 5.98 -10.67
N VAL A 206 -25.20 7.05 -10.94
CA VAL A 206 -25.70 8.42 -10.99
C VAL A 206 -25.36 9.06 -12.31
N LEU A 207 -26.38 9.56 -12.99
CA LEU A 207 -26.23 10.40 -14.18
C LEU A 207 -26.44 11.85 -13.79
N VAL A 208 -25.42 12.67 -14.04
CA VAL A 208 -25.48 14.12 -13.84
C VAL A 208 -25.59 14.83 -15.19
N ASP A 209 -26.01 16.10 -15.17
CA ASP A 209 -26.08 16.90 -16.38
C ASP A 209 -24.70 17.16 -16.97
N ASP A 210 -24.63 17.30 -18.29
CA ASP A 210 -23.41 17.54 -19.01
C ASP A 210 -22.66 18.77 -18.49
N LYS A 211 -21.33 18.69 -18.47
CA LYS A 211 -20.39 19.70 -17.95
C LYS A 211 -20.36 19.85 -16.41
N MET A 212 -21.17 19.10 -15.66
CA MET A 212 -21.06 19.14 -14.19
C MET A 212 -19.71 18.65 -13.68
N LEU A 213 -19.10 17.69 -14.39
CA LEU A 213 -17.77 17.16 -14.06
C LEU A 213 -16.62 18.07 -14.53
N GLU A 214 -16.89 19.15 -15.24
CA GLU A 214 -15.89 20.17 -15.58
C GLU A 214 -15.54 21.07 -14.38
N SER A 215 -16.44 21.16 -13.40
CA SER A 215 -16.25 21.95 -12.19
C SER A 215 -15.25 21.28 -11.23
N PRO A 216 -14.33 22.05 -10.61
CA PRO A 216 -13.49 21.53 -9.53
C PRO A 216 -14.26 21.34 -8.20
N HIS A 217 -15.54 21.68 -8.12
CA HIS A 217 -16.33 21.70 -6.88
C HIS A 217 -17.07 20.36 -6.66
N TYR A 218 -16.33 19.24 -6.55
CA TYR A 218 -16.92 17.91 -6.33
C TYR A 218 -17.76 17.80 -5.06
N ALA A 219 -17.37 18.51 -3.99
CA ALA A 219 -18.13 18.49 -2.75
C ALA A 219 -19.55 19.07 -2.93
N GLU A 220 -19.71 20.11 -3.75
CA GLU A 220 -21.01 20.67 -4.09
C GLU A 220 -21.83 19.72 -4.96
N LEU A 221 -21.20 19.10 -5.97
CA LEU A 221 -21.87 18.11 -6.82
C LEU A 221 -22.34 16.90 -5.98
N ILE A 222 -21.51 16.39 -5.09
CA ILE A 222 -21.87 15.29 -4.20
C ILE A 222 -23.07 15.68 -3.31
N ARG A 223 -23.05 16.87 -2.71
CA ARG A 223 -24.14 17.37 -1.87
C ARG A 223 -25.43 17.62 -2.65
N SER A 224 -25.38 18.31 -3.78
CA SER A 224 -26.56 18.68 -4.58
C SER A 224 -27.27 17.44 -5.14
N ASN A 225 -26.55 16.37 -5.40
CA ASN A 225 -27.10 15.08 -5.86
C ASN A 225 -27.39 14.11 -4.70
N ARG A 226 -27.29 14.54 -3.43
CA ARG A 226 -27.56 13.71 -2.23
C ARG A 226 -26.72 12.43 -2.19
N LEU A 227 -25.46 12.53 -2.59
CA LEU A 227 -24.53 11.38 -2.64
C LEU A 227 -23.63 11.31 -1.40
N ASN A 228 -23.73 12.28 -0.50
CA ASN A 228 -23.05 12.25 0.79
C ASN A 228 -23.88 11.44 1.80
N TRP A 229 -23.87 10.11 1.64
CA TRP A 229 -24.61 9.25 2.55
C TRP A 229 -23.94 9.21 3.92
N ASN A 230 -24.73 8.99 4.97
CA ASN A 230 -24.26 9.05 6.34
C ASN A 230 -23.04 8.13 6.59
N PRO A 231 -21.85 8.66 6.95
CA PRO A 231 -20.66 7.86 7.16
C PRO A 231 -20.73 6.94 8.39
N GLN A 232 -21.74 7.11 9.24
CA GLN A 232 -22.07 6.15 10.30
C GLN A 232 -22.81 4.90 9.78
N ARG A 233 -23.09 4.84 8.48
CA ARG A 233 -23.78 3.73 7.83
C ARG A 233 -23.06 3.20 6.61
N TYR A 234 -22.17 4.02 5.99
CA TYR A 234 -21.50 3.70 4.72
C TYR A 234 -20.07 4.21 4.68
N LEU A 235 -19.19 3.43 4.07
CA LEU A 235 -18.01 3.97 3.42
C LEU A 235 -18.42 4.43 2.03
N ASN A 236 -18.46 5.75 1.81
CA ASN A 236 -18.74 6.34 0.51
C ASN A 236 -17.48 6.35 -0.35
N ILE A 237 -17.57 5.84 -1.57
CA ILE A 237 -16.51 5.94 -2.58
C ILE A 237 -17.13 6.59 -3.82
N TRP A 238 -16.80 7.87 -4.06
CA TRP A 238 -17.30 8.61 -5.21
C TRP A 238 -16.35 8.42 -6.39
N LEU A 239 -16.83 7.74 -7.42
CA LEU A 239 -16.10 7.40 -8.63
C LEU A 239 -16.57 8.28 -9.78
N PHE A 240 -15.72 9.22 -10.17
CA PHE A 240 -16.02 10.13 -11.26
C PHE A 240 -15.50 9.57 -12.59
N GLN A 241 -16.38 9.53 -13.59
CA GLN A 241 -15.99 9.32 -14.96
C GLN A 241 -15.93 10.69 -15.64
N ARG A 242 -14.72 11.20 -15.80
CA ARG A 242 -14.45 12.40 -16.55
C ARG A 242 -13.89 12.03 -17.93
N GLY A 243 -14.44 12.54 -19.03
CA GLY A 243 -14.07 12.18 -20.39
C GLY A 243 -12.55 12.12 -20.66
N GLN A 244 -11.95 13.12 -21.29
CA GLN A 244 -10.51 13.14 -21.57
C GLN A 244 -9.67 13.90 -20.53
N LYS A 245 -10.28 14.53 -19.53
CA LYS A 245 -9.57 15.28 -18.48
C LYS A 245 -9.47 14.42 -17.23
N SER A 246 -8.25 14.16 -16.78
CA SER A 246 -7.98 13.53 -15.49
C SER A 246 -8.36 14.43 -14.34
N LEU A 247 -8.77 13.84 -13.20
CA LEU A 247 -8.73 14.52 -11.92
C LEU A 247 -7.27 14.91 -11.64
N THR A 248 -7.06 16.10 -11.09
CA THR A 248 -5.74 16.45 -10.57
C THR A 248 -5.51 15.71 -9.25
N ASP A 249 -4.26 15.51 -8.84
CA ASP A 249 -3.93 14.84 -7.57
C ASP A 249 -4.61 15.52 -6.36
N ALA A 250 -4.84 16.85 -6.45
CA ALA A 250 -5.58 17.58 -5.43
C ALA A 250 -7.09 17.25 -5.37
N GLN A 251 -7.64 16.59 -6.39
CA GLN A 251 -9.06 16.23 -6.49
C GLN A 251 -9.33 14.76 -6.20
N THR A 252 -8.29 13.93 -6.25
CA THR A 252 -8.34 12.51 -5.87
C THR A 252 -7.82 12.39 -4.46
N GLY A 253 -8.54 11.71 -3.61
CA GLY A 253 -8.08 11.50 -2.24
C GLY A 253 -9.14 10.93 -1.32
N SER A 254 -8.73 10.69 -0.10
CA SER A 254 -9.60 10.22 0.97
C SER A 254 -9.70 11.24 2.09
N CYS A 255 -10.87 11.28 2.67
CA CYS A 255 -11.10 12.06 3.87
C CYS A 255 -10.45 11.39 5.07
N LYS A 256 -9.55 12.10 5.75
CA LYS A 256 -9.03 11.66 7.05
C LYS A 256 -10.15 11.71 8.11
N PRO A 257 -10.08 10.92 9.19
CA PRO A 257 -10.96 11.08 10.33
C PRO A 257 -10.90 12.52 10.86
N ALA A 258 -12.06 13.11 11.13
CA ALA A 258 -12.15 14.50 11.59
C ALA A 258 -12.68 14.61 13.03
N TYR A 259 -13.41 13.61 13.49
CA TYR A 259 -14.08 13.63 14.78
C TYR A 259 -13.64 12.49 15.67
N ARG A 260 -13.54 12.75 16.98
CA ARG A 260 -13.44 11.73 18.01
C ARG A 260 -14.60 11.85 18.99
N GLU A 261 -14.97 10.77 19.64
CA GLU A 261 -15.89 10.81 20.77
C GLU A 261 -15.26 11.56 21.96
N SER A 262 -16.10 12.32 22.68
CA SER A 262 -15.61 13.09 23.86
C SER A 262 -15.03 12.17 24.91
N GLY A 263 -13.82 12.49 25.38
CA GLY A 263 -13.11 11.72 26.40
C GLY A 263 -12.30 10.53 25.86
N ALA A 264 -12.19 10.36 24.55
CA ALA A 264 -11.26 9.40 23.95
C ALA A 264 -9.83 9.71 24.38
N THR A 265 -9.09 8.67 24.76
CA THR A 265 -7.68 8.73 25.18
C THR A 265 -6.80 7.97 24.19
N GLU A 266 -5.49 8.14 24.30
CA GLU A 266 -4.52 7.44 23.45
C GLU A 266 -4.72 7.71 21.95
N GLU A 267 -5.07 8.96 21.61
CA GLU A 267 -5.26 9.39 20.22
C GLU A 267 -4.00 9.12 19.39
N PRO A 268 -4.14 8.46 18.22
CA PRO A 268 -3.01 8.23 17.34
C PRO A 268 -2.40 9.55 16.85
N GLN A 269 -1.09 9.66 16.93
CA GLN A 269 -0.36 10.85 16.48
C GLN A 269 -0.60 11.12 14.99
N GLY A 270 -0.52 12.42 14.60
CA GLY A 270 -0.66 12.85 13.21
C GLY A 270 -2.10 12.91 12.68
N LEU A 271 -3.11 12.69 13.53
CA LEU A 271 -4.51 13.01 13.25
C LEU A 271 -4.87 14.37 13.86
N ALA A 272 -5.73 15.13 13.16
CA ALA A 272 -6.25 16.42 13.62
C ALA A 272 -7.74 16.26 13.98
N LEU A 273 -8.02 15.65 15.13
CA LEU A 273 -9.39 15.31 15.54
C LEU A 273 -9.97 16.39 16.47
N VAL A 274 -11.29 16.61 16.32
CA VAL A 274 -12.07 17.44 17.24
C VAL A 274 -13.15 16.63 17.92
N ASP A 275 -13.61 17.07 19.09
CA ASP A 275 -14.67 16.35 19.81
C ASP A 275 -15.98 16.41 19.00
N TYR A 276 -16.57 15.23 18.80
CA TYR A 276 -17.87 15.10 18.15
C TYR A 276 -18.99 15.54 19.07
N VAL A 277 -19.82 16.49 18.60
CA VAL A 277 -21.02 16.94 19.30
C VAL A 277 -22.25 16.55 18.50
N PRO A 278 -23.06 15.58 18.94
CA PRO A 278 -24.26 15.16 18.23
C PRO A 278 -25.20 16.34 17.95
N GLY A 279 -25.68 16.45 16.71
CA GLY A 279 -26.57 17.52 16.26
C GLY A 279 -25.90 18.87 15.92
N THR A 280 -24.60 19.04 16.20
CA THR A 280 -23.83 20.23 15.81
C THR A 280 -22.65 19.91 14.91
N SER A 281 -22.02 18.74 15.06
CA SER A 281 -20.99 18.26 14.14
C SER A 281 -21.66 17.70 12.88
N GLU A 282 -21.27 18.22 11.72
CA GLU A 282 -21.78 17.77 10.43
C GLU A 282 -20.76 16.86 9.73
N PHE A 283 -21.26 15.78 9.13
CA PHE A 283 -20.43 14.94 8.28
C PHE A 283 -20.38 15.54 6.87
N ALA A 284 -19.49 16.47 6.66
CA ALA A 284 -19.24 17.07 5.36
C ALA A 284 -18.64 16.05 4.38
N VAL A 285 -18.69 16.34 3.08
CA VAL A 285 -18.04 15.53 2.04
C VAL A 285 -16.56 15.32 2.37
N ASP A 286 -15.89 16.36 2.84
CA ASP A 286 -14.46 16.37 3.12
C ASP A 286 -14.03 15.48 4.30
N ASN A 287 -14.97 14.85 5.00
CA ASN A 287 -14.68 13.91 6.10
C ASN A 287 -15.51 12.61 6.06
N SER A 288 -16.16 12.31 4.93
CA SER A 288 -17.12 11.20 4.88
C SER A 288 -16.91 10.19 3.76
N GLY A 289 -15.79 10.24 3.01
CA GLY A 289 -15.56 9.25 1.96
C GLY A 289 -14.27 9.45 1.16
N ILE A 290 -14.24 8.81 -0.01
CA ILE A 290 -13.09 8.77 -0.92
C ILE A 290 -13.53 9.27 -2.29
N ILE A 291 -12.82 10.24 -2.85
CA ILE A 291 -13.00 10.71 -4.23
C ILE A 291 -11.95 10.06 -5.12
N TYR A 292 -12.37 9.40 -6.18
CA TYR A 292 -11.44 8.72 -7.08
C TYR A 292 -11.91 8.74 -8.54
N GLN A 293 -10.96 8.66 -9.48
CA GLN A 293 -11.26 8.60 -10.90
C GLN A 293 -11.43 7.16 -11.36
N ILE A 294 -12.62 6.79 -11.86
CA ILE A 294 -12.91 5.42 -12.24
C ILE A 294 -12.06 4.90 -13.42
N SER A 295 -11.61 5.78 -14.31
CA SER A 295 -10.72 5.41 -15.42
C SER A 295 -9.37 4.86 -14.95
N SER A 296 -8.84 5.32 -13.82
CA SER A 296 -7.60 4.81 -13.23
C SER A 296 -7.75 3.34 -12.81
N ILE A 297 -8.92 2.96 -12.27
CA ILE A 297 -9.22 1.56 -11.91
C ILE A 297 -9.21 0.67 -13.17
N LYS A 298 -9.85 1.11 -14.24
CA LYS A 298 -9.94 0.33 -15.50
C LYS A 298 -8.58 0.18 -16.18
N TYR A 299 -7.77 1.24 -16.16
CA TYR A 299 -6.43 1.19 -16.73
C TYR A 299 -5.57 0.14 -16.02
N GLY A 300 -5.61 0.10 -14.70
CA GLY A 300 -4.90 -0.89 -13.92
C GLY A 300 -5.38 -2.32 -14.13
N LEU A 301 -6.68 -2.55 -14.30
CA LEU A 301 -7.18 -3.89 -14.64
C LEU A 301 -6.66 -4.36 -16.02
N ARG A 302 -6.58 -3.48 -17.00
CA ARG A 302 -5.99 -3.80 -18.31
C ARG A 302 -4.50 -4.11 -18.19
N SER A 303 -3.80 -3.40 -17.34
CA SER A 303 -2.38 -3.61 -17.07
C SER A 303 -2.14 -4.97 -16.40
N ALA A 304 -3.01 -5.41 -15.48
CA ALA A 304 -2.93 -6.73 -14.88
C ALA A 304 -3.05 -7.88 -15.90
N THR A 305 -3.85 -7.72 -16.97
CA THR A 305 -3.96 -8.70 -18.06
C THR A 305 -2.74 -8.70 -19.00
N ALA A 306 -1.90 -7.67 -18.94
CA ALA A 306 -0.70 -7.50 -19.75
C ALA A 306 0.61 -7.91 -19.05
N ASN A 307 0.57 -8.77 -18.05
CA ASN A 307 1.72 -9.17 -17.20
C ASN A 307 2.39 -8.02 -16.42
N THR A 308 1.70 -6.92 -16.24
CA THR A 308 2.19 -5.86 -15.37
C THR A 308 1.73 -6.09 -13.93
N ILE A 309 2.66 -5.90 -13.01
CA ILE A 309 2.57 -6.24 -11.59
C ILE A 309 1.58 -5.33 -10.82
N TYR A 310 1.07 -4.26 -11.44
CA TYR A 310 0.25 -3.23 -10.79
C TYR A 310 -1.19 -3.20 -11.28
N PRO A 311 -2.14 -3.77 -10.52
CA PRO A 311 -3.55 -3.45 -10.74
C PRO A 311 -3.82 -2.01 -10.28
N GLY A 312 -4.45 -1.16 -11.13
CA GLY A 312 -4.71 0.26 -10.82
C GLY A 312 -5.70 0.52 -9.68
N TYR A 313 -6.23 -0.52 -9.04
CA TYR A 313 -6.97 -0.39 -7.80
C TYR A 313 -6.08 -0.42 -6.54
N ASN A 314 -4.76 -0.62 -6.69
CA ASN A 314 -3.83 -0.53 -5.56
C ASN A 314 -3.79 0.89 -4.98
N GLU A 315 -3.88 1.91 -5.82
CA GLU A 315 -3.98 3.29 -5.36
C GLU A 315 -5.28 3.54 -4.58
N LEU A 316 -6.42 3.00 -5.03
CA LEU A 316 -7.68 3.14 -4.29
C LEU A 316 -7.61 2.51 -2.89
N ILE A 317 -6.96 1.36 -2.75
CA ILE A 317 -6.83 0.71 -1.44
C ILE A 317 -5.92 1.50 -0.48
N HIS A 318 -4.93 2.20 -0.99
CA HIS A 318 -4.13 3.16 -0.21
C HIS A 318 -5.03 4.25 0.40
N TYR A 319 -5.97 4.81 -0.40
CA TYR A 319 -6.93 5.78 0.11
C TYR A 319 -7.91 5.19 1.13
N VAL A 320 -8.23 3.91 1.06
CA VAL A 320 -8.97 3.23 2.15
C VAL A 320 -8.17 3.22 3.44
N GLY A 321 -6.85 3.00 3.38
CA GLY A 321 -5.95 3.13 4.53
C GLY A 321 -6.00 4.54 5.14
N THR A 322 -5.87 5.58 4.31
CA THR A 322 -5.95 6.98 4.76
C THR A 322 -7.33 7.30 5.36
N TYR A 323 -8.42 6.81 4.76
CA TYR A 323 -9.77 6.95 5.31
C TYR A 323 -9.87 6.34 6.71
N LEU A 324 -9.16 5.26 6.99
CA LEU A 324 -9.09 4.61 8.30
C LEU A 324 -8.01 5.20 9.22
N GLY A 325 -7.43 6.35 8.86
CA GLY A 325 -6.50 7.11 9.70
C GLY A 325 -5.03 6.75 9.55
N LEU A 326 -4.66 5.95 8.57
CA LEU A 326 -3.26 5.70 8.26
C LEU A 326 -2.61 6.90 7.57
N LEU A 327 -1.30 6.98 7.68
CA LEU A 327 -0.46 7.99 7.06
C LEU A 327 0.54 7.31 6.13
N PRO A 328 1.03 8.01 5.08
CA PRO A 328 2.04 7.47 4.19
C PRO A 328 3.32 7.04 4.93
N SER A 329 3.84 5.85 4.60
CA SER A 329 5.11 5.32 5.13
C SER A 329 6.34 5.88 4.43
N PHE A 330 6.16 6.73 3.42
CA PHE A 330 7.21 7.34 2.63
C PHE A 330 7.21 8.86 2.72
N GLY A 331 8.40 9.46 2.54
CA GLY A 331 8.58 10.89 2.38
C GLY A 331 8.92 11.26 0.93
N ILE A 332 8.74 12.53 0.61
CA ILE A 332 9.16 13.13 -0.66
C ILE A 332 10.20 14.21 -0.38
N PRO A 333 11.16 14.44 -1.31
CA PRO A 333 12.28 15.37 -1.08
C PRO A 333 11.87 16.85 -1.05
N TYR A 334 10.61 17.17 -1.33
CA TYR A 334 10.05 18.51 -1.20
C TYR A 334 8.76 18.43 -0.39
N PRO A 335 8.61 19.29 0.64
CA PRO A 335 7.45 19.21 1.53
C PRO A 335 6.16 19.50 0.76
N LEU A 336 5.23 18.55 0.78
CA LEU A 336 3.82 18.81 0.49
C LEU A 336 3.09 18.93 1.83
N PRO A 337 2.06 19.81 1.93
CA PRO A 337 1.40 20.10 3.21
C PRO A 337 0.80 18.89 3.92
N ASP A 338 0.47 17.85 3.17
CA ASP A 338 -0.28 16.68 3.67
C ASP A 338 0.54 15.38 3.73
N ILE A 339 1.82 15.40 3.35
CA ILE A 339 2.71 14.25 3.46
C ILE A 339 3.74 14.57 4.54
N PRO A 340 3.59 14.04 5.77
CA PRO A 340 4.64 14.11 6.77
C PRO A 340 5.91 13.49 6.20
N ASN A 341 7.08 13.95 6.58
CA ASN A 341 8.39 13.53 6.08
C ASN A 341 8.71 12.01 6.31
N GLY A 342 7.77 11.12 5.94
CA GLY A 342 7.89 9.68 6.14
C GLY A 342 7.53 9.21 7.55
N GLU A 343 6.99 10.07 8.41
CA GLU A 343 6.52 9.67 9.74
C GLU A 343 5.04 9.26 9.68
N ASP A 344 4.79 7.97 9.63
CA ASP A 344 3.45 7.39 9.75
C ASP A 344 3.08 7.04 11.20
N TYR A 345 3.99 7.29 12.15
CA TYR A 345 3.87 6.97 13.57
C TYR A 345 3.60 5.49 13.86
N CYS A 346 4.10 4.63 12.99
CA CYS A 346 4.07 3.18 13.14
C CYS A 346 5.52 2.66 13.11
N ASP A 347 6.05 2.35 14.27
CA ASP A 347 7.45 1.90 14.38
C ASP A 347 7.76 0.60 13.63
N ASP A 348 6.75 -0.19 13.26
CA ASP A 348 6.91 -1.47 12.58
C ASP A 348 6.84 -1.36 11.05
N THR A 349 6.60 -0.17 10.52
CA THR A 349 6.83 0.14 9.10
C THR A 349 8.29 0.51 8.85
N VAL A 350 8.72 0.49 7.60
CA VAL A 350 10.07 0.93 7.21
C VAL A 350 9.95 2.27 6.49
N PRO A 351 10.22 3.41 7.17
CA PRO A 351 10.14 4.72 6.52
C PRO A 351 11.25 4.90 5.49
N TYR A 352 10.91 5.48 4.35
CA TYR A 352 11.87 5.78 3.29
C TYR A 352 11.53 7.05 2.53
N MET A 353 12.50 7.57 1.76
CA MET A 353 12.32 8.74 0.91
C MET A 353 12.27 8.31 -0.56
N ILE A 354 11.29 8.80 -1.30
CA ILE A 354 11.26 8.65 -2.75
C ILE A 354 12.43 9.43 -3.34
N GLN A 355 13.22 8.78 -4.21
CA GLN A 355 14.32 9.43 -4.90
C GLN A 355 13.82 10.05 -6.21
N PRO A 356 14.00 11.38 -6.42
CA PRO A 356 13.62 12.01 -7.67
C PRO A 356 14.38 11.42 -8.85
N GLY A 357 13.67 11.10 -9.93
CA GLY A 357 14.29 10.62 -11.17
C GLY A 357 14.72 9.16 -11.20
N GLN A 358 14.54 8.41 -10.12
CA GLN A 358 14.57 6.94 -10.21
C GLN A 358 13.28 6.50 -10.90
N SER A 359 13.42 5.70 -11.96
CA SER A 359 12.29 4.99 -12.53
C SER A 359 11.76 4.06 -11.43
N ASN A 360 10.60 4.40 -10.91
CA ASN A 360 9.96 3.67 -9.83
C ASN A 360 9.34 2.36 -10.33
N GLU A 361 9.95 1.74 -11.32
CA GLU A 361 9.37 0.56 -11.99
C GLU A 361 9.32 -0.66 -11.09
N TYR A 362 10.03 -0.69 -9.98
CA TYR A 362 10.00 -1.82 -9.07
C TYR A 362 10.19 -1.45 -7.62
N SER A 363 9.49 -2.07 -6.86
CA SER A 363 9.07 -2.09 -5.50
C SER A 363 10.17 -2.35 -4.49
N TYR A 364 11.41 -2.62 -4.88
CA TYR A 364 12.49 -2.76 -3.92
C TYR A 364 13.00 -1.40 -3.48
N LYS A 365 13.02 -1.19 -2.18
CA LYS A 365 13.52 0.02 -1.53
C LYS A 365 14.72 -0.34 -0.66
N THR A 366 15.62 0.61 -0.51
CA THR A 366 16.78 0.48 0.37
C THR A 366 16.83 1.64 1.34
N THR A 367 17.15 1.34 2.58
CA THR A 367 17.47 2.30 3.63
C THR A 367 18.85 1.98 4.18
N ASN A 368 19.30 2.72 5.19
CA ASN A 368 20.55 2.39 5.85
C ASN A 368 20.53 1.00 6.51
N THR A 369 19.35 0.55 6.96
CA THR A 369 19.19 -0.68 7.75
C THR A 369 18.44 -1.79 7.05
N CYS A 370 17.62 -1.49 6.05
CA CYS A 370 16.71 -2.44 5.40
C CYS A 370 16.88 -2.44 3.88
N TYR A 371 16.64 -3.62 3.29
CA TYR A 371 16.39 -3.80 1.87
C TYR A 371 15.10 -4.61 1.74
N PHE A 372 14.05 -4.02 1.19
CA PHE A 372 12.72 -4.61 1.27
C PHE A 372 11.90 -4.38 0.00
N LEU A 373 10.97 -5.30 -0.21
CA LEU A 373 9.90 -5.13 -1.19
C LEU A 373 8.87 -4.16 -0.63
N SER A 374 8.57 -3.08 -1.35
CA SER A 374 7.55 -2.11 -0.97
C SER A 374 6.16 -2.74 -1.14
N GLU A 375 5.64 -3.31 -0.08
CA GLU A 375 4.35 -4.01 -0.06
C GLU A 375 3.35 -3.44 0.96
N ASN A 376 3.78 -2.47 1.78
CA ASN A 376 2.88 -1.88 2.77
C ASN A 376 1.74 -1.12 2.08
N LEU A 377 0.55 -1.17 2.70
CA LEU A 377 -0.64 -0.47 2.23
C LEU A 377 -0.41 1.03 2.01
N MET A 378 0.46 1.64 2.82
CA MET A 378 0.73 3.07 2.83
C MET A 378 2.04 3.45 2.13
N ASP A 379 2.65 2.54 1.38
CA ASP A 379 3.81 2.82 0.53
C ASP A 379 3.45 3.71 -0.66
N ASP A 380 4.47 4.18 -1.38
CA ASP A 380 4.27 5.00 -2.58
C ASP A 380 3.49 4.25 -3.67
N PRO A 381 2.94 4.96 -4.68
CA PRO A 381 2.10 4.35 -5.72
C PRO A 381 2.73 3.20 -6.51
N THR A 382 4.06 3.03 -6.42
CA THR A 382 4.78 1.92 -7.06
C THR A 382 4.84 0.65 -6.21
N GLY A 383 4.35 0.72 -4.97
CA GLY A 383 4.26 -0.41 -4.04
C GLY A 383 3.16 -1.42 -4.42
N PHE A 384 3.25 -2.61 -3.84
CA PHE A 384 2.22 -3.66 -4.06
C PHE A 384 0.95 -3.47 -3.23
N HIS A 385 1.00 -2.69 -2.17
CA HIS A 385 -0.13 -2.45 -1.25
C HIS A 385 -0.82 -3.75 -0.79
N ASN A 386 -0.02 -4.73 -0.36
CA ASN A 386 -0.48 -6.08 0.01
C ASN A 386 -0.56 -6.30 1.51
N SER A 387 0.05 -5.42 2.30
CA SER A 387 0.33 -5.66 3.71
C SER A 387 -0.10 -4.50 4.56
N VAL A 388 -0.63 -4.81 5.73
CA VAL A 388 -0.89 -3.86 6.83
C VAL A 388 -0.08 -4.31 8.02
N SER A 389 0.70 -3.42 8.63
CA SER A 389 1.49 -3.75 9.81
C SER A 389 0.62 -3.86 11.05
N LYS A 390 1.17 -4.47 12.11
CA LYS A 390 0.46 -4.63 13.38
C LYS A 390 0.08 -3.28 13.99
N GLN A 391 0.98 -2.29 14.01
CA GLN A 391 0.70 -0.98 14.58
C GLN A 391 -0.27 -0.17 13.70
N GLN A 392 -0.20 -0.32 12.40
CA GLN A 392 -1.21 0.23 11.49
C GLN A 392 -2.61 -0.35 11.78
N ALA A 393 -2.72 -1.66 12.02
CA ALA A 393 -3.97 -2.29 12.41
C ALA A 393 -4.49 -1.76 13.76
N GLU A 394 -3.62 -1.59 14.76
CA GLU A 394 -3.96 -1.01 16.06
C GLU A 394 -4.46 0.44 15.91
N ARG A 395 -3.80 1.23 15.07
CA ARG A 395 -4.21 2.61 14.73
C ARG A 395 -5.59 2.66 14.09
N MET A 396 -5.85 1.82 13.09
CA MET A 396 -7.17 1.73 12.45
C MET A 396 -8.27 1.27 13.42
N HIS A 397 -7.97 0.35 14.33
CA HIS A 397 -8.94 -0.07 15.35
C HIS A 397 -9.33 1.09 16.26
N TRP A 398 -8.35 1.87 16.73
CA TRP A 398 -8.62 3.05 17.52
C TRP A 398 -9.57 4.01 16.77
N VAL A 399 -9.30 4.28 15.49
CA VAL A 399 -10.12 5.15 14.65
C VAL A 399 -11.55 4.59 14.51
N LEU A 400 -11.70 3.30 14.22
CA LEU A 400 -13.02 2.66 14.11
C LEU A 400 -13.80 2.68 15.43
N GLU A 401 -13.12 2.57 16.55
CA GLU A 401 -13.75 2.55 17.87
C GLU A 401 -14.16 3.96 18.33
N HIS A 402 -13.32 4.99 18.06
CA HIS A 402 -13.44 6.32 18.65
C HIS A 402 -13.81 7.45 17.68
N CYS A 403 -13.81 7.22 16.37
CA CYS A 403 -14.15 8.26 15.39
C CYS A 403 -15.56 8.08 14.84
N PRO A 404 -16.54 8.94 15.21
CA PRO A 404 -17.94 8.81 14.81
C PRO A 404 -18.16 8.84 13.30
N ASP A 405 -17.33 9.53 12.55
CA ASP A 405 -17.35 9.56 11.08
C ASP A 405 -16.80 8.27 10.45
N ARG A 406 -16.47 7.23 11.25
CA ARG A 406 -16.01 5.89 10.83
C ARG A 406 -16.86 4.76 11.44
N TRP A 407 -18.00 5.07 12.02
CA TRP A 407 -18.84 4.10 12.72
C TRP A 407 -19.77 3.29 11.81
N ALA A 408 -19.57 3.25 10.51
CA ALA A 408 -20.37 2.46 9.60
C ALA A 408 -20.52 0.99 10.01
N TRP A 409 -19.49 0.41 10.63
CA TRP A 409 -19.50 -0.95 11.15
C TRP A 409 -20.42 -1.18 12.37
N LYS A 410 -20.85 -0.11 13.04
CA LYS A 410 -21.79 -0.16 14.19
C LYS A 410 -23.25 -0.29 13.74
N SER A 411 -23.53 -0.08 12.46
CA SER A 411 -24.89 -0.08 11.89
C SER A 411 -25.06 -1.24 10.90
N ASP A 412 -26.17 -1.93 10.98
CA ASP A 412 -26.59 -2.94 10.01
C ASP A 412 -27.53 -2.38 8.93
N PHE A 413 -27.89 -1.09 9.02
CA PHE A 413 -28.84 -0.41 8.13
C PHE A 413 -28.55 -0.67 6.65
N ALA A 414 -27.30 -0.57 6.24
CA ALA A 414 -26.89 -0.79 4.84
C ALA A 414 -27.16 -2.21 4.33
N PHE A 415 -27.43 -3.16 5.23
CA PHE A 415 -27.69 -4.57 4.92
C PHE A 415 -29.15 -4.97 5.07
N VAL A 416 -29.90 -4.30 5.95
CA VAL A 416 -31.29 -4.65 6.28
C VAL A 416 -32.32 -3.58 5.92
N GLY A 417 -31.90 -2.33 5.70
CA GLY A 417 -32.77 -1.22 5.26
C GLY A 417 -33.68 -0.64 6.34
N LYS A 418 -33.41 -0.95 7.62
CA LYS A 418 -34.27 -0.53 8.75
C LYS A 418 -33.45 -0.10 9.94
#